data_0508eb1b36bde578af6bf738506acd3c
#
_entry.id   0508eb1b36bde578af6bf738506acd3c
#
_cell.length_a   1.000
_cell.length_b   1.000
_cell.length_c   1.000
_cell.angle_alpha   90.00
_cell.angle_beta   90.00
_cell.angle_gamma   90.00
#
_symmetry.space_group_name_H-M   'P 1'
#
loop_
_entity.id
_entity.type
_entity.pdbx_description
1 polymer ?
#
loop_
_entity_poly.entity_id
_entity_poly.type
_entity_poly.pdbx_seq_one_letter_code
_entity_poly.pdbx_strand_id
1 'polypeptide(L)'
;MKLRFTASGLVLLAVTAAAAQVASHAPTVFTQKPASSDPALAPMTPTTKPVARINGTTLTEADLVREEYAIFPYARQHNGIPKELVPEIRGGAMQMLVFEELVYQEALHRKMTVPPAKIHQAELNFQKTFANPEDFNAFMQSEFHGSRQLLDEKIQRSLLIDALLRIEVQSRSTVSPGEVRAFYDQNPDRFRIPESYIFQTITVLVPDKATAEQVKEGRERAEKELPEARAAKTNDEFGLLAEKISDDDYRVMEGQHKSTPVSQLPPDVVSTFRKMKPGEVSDVVHVGQEFTILRLNAHTPAGEEKFDDVKAQLATQLQQRKTNQLRASLDQKLRQSAKIEEP
;
A
#
# COMPACT_ATOMS: atom_id res chain seq x y z
N MET A 1 25.16 0.38 21.28
CA MET A 1 24.89 -0.68 20.30
C MET A 1 23.80 -0.16 19.37
N LYS A 2 24.11 0.06 18.09
CA LYS A 2 23.22 0.77 17.15
C LYS A 2 22.18 -0.22 16.60
N LEU A 3 20.91 -0.05 16.96
CA LEU A 3 19.79 -0.77 16.36
C LEU A 3 19.62 -0.27 14.90
N ARG A 4 19.81 -1.18 13.98
CA ARG A 4 19.42 -0.97 12.57
C ARG A 4 17.95 -1.39 12.43
N PHE A 5 17.07 -0.40 12.31
CA PHE A 5 15.72 -0.64 11.82
C PHE A 5 15.79 -0.93 10.31
N THR A 6 15.48 -2.15 9.94
CA THR A 6 15.28 -2.55 8.56
C THR A 6 13.88 -2.11 8.11
N ALA A 7 13.86 -1.29 7.08
CA ALA A 7 12.65 -0.79 6.43
C ALA A 7 11.86 -1.94 5.76
N SER A 8 10.72 -2.28 6.30
CA SER A 8 9.71 -3.16 5.69
C SER A 8 8.32 -2.61 5.98
N GLY A 9 8.03 -1.43 5.46
CA GLY A 9 6.73 -0.77 5.70
C GLY A 9 6.23 0.10 4.54
N LEU A 10 6.83 0.04 3.35
CA LEU A 10 6.58 1.04 2.29
C LEU A 10 5.97 0.47 1.00
N VAL A 11 5.27 -0.67 1.04
CA VAL A 11 4.70 -1.28 -0.17
C VAL A 11 3.19 -1.03 -0.34
N LEU A 12 2.49 -0.47 0.66
CA LEU A 12 1.02 -0.37 0.60
C LEU A 12 0.45 0.92 -0.04
N LEU A 13 1.27 1.92 -0.35
CA LEU A 13 0.80 3.19 -0.95
C LEU A 13 0.74 3.19 -2.49
N ALA A 14 1.35 2.19 -3.15
CA ALA A 14 1.40 2.14 -4.61
C ALA A 14 0.13 1.59 -5.30
N VAL A 15 -0.81 0.98 -4.56
CA VAL A 15 -1.97 0.29 -5.16
C VAL A 15 -3.13 1.26 -5.46
N THR A 16 -3.22 2.40 -4.79
CA THR A 16 -4.30 3.38 -5.01
C THR A 16 -4.04 4.38 -6.15
N ALA A 17 -2.79 4.51 -6.58
CA ALA A 17 -2.41 5.49 -7.60
C ALA A 17 -2.97 5.20 -9.00
N ALA A 18 -3.22 3.94 -9.37
CA ALA A 18 -3.66 3.59 -10.71
C ALA A 18 -5.12 3.97 -11.02
N ALA A 19 -6.00 3.94 -10.01
CA ALA A 19 -7.40 4.37 -10.18
C ALA A 19 -7.54 5.91 -10.13
N ALA A 20 -6.68 6.58 -9.36
CA ALA A 20 -6.65 8.04 -9.31
C ALA A 20 -6.09 8.68 -10.59
N GLN A 21 -5.29 7.94 -11.35
CA GLN A 21 -4.63 8.45 -12.57
C GLN A 21 -5.56 8.71 -13.74
N VAL A 22 -6.74 8.09 -13.77
CA VAL A 22 -7.77 8.35 -14.79
C VAL A 22 -8.62 9.57 -14.41
N ALA A 23 -8.65 9.94 -13.14
CA ALA A 23 -9.47 11.05 -12.63
C ALA A 23 -8.83 12.43 -12.80
N SER A 24 -7.50 12.52 -12.94
CA SER A 24 -6.78 13.80 -13.01
C SER A 24 -7.01 14.53 -14.34
N HIS A 25 -7.30 13.79 -15.42
CA HIS A 25 -7.56 14.38 -16.74
C HIS A 25 -8.95 14.99 -16.86
N ALA A 26 -9.91 14.51 -16.05
CA ALA A 26 -11.26 15.03 -16.06
C ALA A 26 -11.33 16.43 -15.42
N PRO A 27 -12.23 17.31 -15.89
CA PRO A 27 -12.51 18.55 -15.18
C PRO A 27 -12.87 18.22 -13.72
N THR A 28 -12.14 18.77 -12.78
CA THR A 28 -12.38 18.52 -11.35
C THR A 28 -13.00 19.77 -10.72
N VAL A 29 -14.02 19.56 -9.90
CA VAL A 29 -14.66 20.65 -9.15
C VAL A 29 -13.70 21.15 -8.07
N PHE A 30 -13.26 22.39 -8.19
CA PHE A 30 -12.52 23.10 -7.15
C PHE A 30 -13.46 24.07 -6.45
N THR A 31 -13.96 23.71 -5.29
CA THR A 31 -14.46 24.71 -4.35
C THR A 31 -13.26 25.23 -3.56
N GLN A 32 -12.88 26.49 -3.78
CA GLN A 32 -11.88 27.12 -2.92
C GLN A 32 -12.44 27.25 -1.51
N LYS A 33 -12.00 26.34 -0.63
CA LYS A 33 -12.16 26.56 0.80
C LYS A 33 -11.10 27.58 1.26
N PRO A 34 -11.37 28.41 2.29
CA PRO A 34 -10.33 29.23 2.89
C PRO A 34 -9.17 28.35 3.35
N ALA A 35 -7.93 28.88 3.26
CA ALA A 35 -6.74 28.16 3.67
C ALA A 35 -6.92 27.59 5.08
N SER A 36 -6.42 26.38 5.30
CA SER A 36 -6.46 25.76 6.62
C SER A 36 -5.73 26.64 7.63
N SER A 37 -6.33 26.85 8.79
CA SER A 37 -5.69 27.50 9.94
C SER A 37 -4.83 26.51 10.76
N ASP A 38 -4.80 25.22 10.38
CA ASP A 38 -4.00 24.20 11.04
C ASP A 38 -2.50 24.43 10.75
N PRO A 39 -1.68 24.73 11.78
CA PRO A 39 -0.25 25.00 11.59
C PRO A 39 0.55 23.77 11.11
N ALA A 40 0.00 22.54 11.19
CA ALA A 40 0.61 21.33 10.70
C ALA A 40 0.45 21.15 9.18
N LEU A 41 -0.47 21.91 8.55
CA LEU A 41 -0.73 21.83 7.12
C LEU A 41 0.01 22.93 6.34
N ALA A 42 0.52 22.58 5.16
CA ALA A 42 0.97 23.55 4.19
C ALA A 42 -0.22 23.98 3.31
N PRO A 43 -0.47 25.29 3.15
CA PRO A 43 -1.58 25.78 2.36
C PRO A 43 -1.38 25.50 0.88
N MET A 44 -2.45 25.15 0.18
CA MET A 44 -2.47 24.91 -1.26
C MET A 44 -3.15 26.12 -1.95
N THR A 45 -2.35 26.96 -2.58
CA THR A 45 -2.85 28.17 -3.25
C THR A 45 -2.65 28.07 -4.75
N PRO A 46 -3.70 27.85 -5.55
CA PRO A 46 -3.57 27.80 -6.99
C PRO A 46 -3.28 29.22 -7.52
N THR A 47 -2.12 29.36 -8.16
CA THR A 47 -1.71 30.62 -8.81
C THR A 47 -1.28 30.36 -10.25
N THR A 48 -1.15 31.41 -11.04
CA THR A 48 -0.65 31.34 -12.40
C THR A 48 0.89 31.30 -12.49
N LYS A 49 1.59 31.19 -11.35
CA LYS A 49 3.06 31.10 -11.32
C LYS A 49 3.53 29.87 -12.10
N PRO A 50 4.46 30.00 -13.03
CA PRO A 50 5.05 28.87 -13.74
C PRO A 50 5.74 27.89 -12.77
N VAL A 51 5.52 26.58 -12.98
CA VAL A 51 6.21 25.50 -12.24
C VAL A 51 7.04 24.61 -13.15
N ALA A 52 6.72 24.58 -14.45
CA ALA A 52 7.52 23.91 -15.47
C ALA A 52 7.20 24.47 -16.87
N ARG A 53 8.09 24.24 -17.84
CA ARG A 53 7.82 24.48 -19.25
C ARG A 53 8.19 23.23 -20.06
N ILE A 54 7.24 22.71 -20.84
CA ILE A 54 7.41 21.49 -21.63
C ILE A 54 7.25 21.82 -23.11
N ASN A 55 8.33 21.74 -23.88
CA ASN A 55 8.35 22.10 -25.30
C ASN A 55 7.69 23.47 -25.61
N GLY A 56 7.86 24.43 -24.70
CA GLY A 56 7.26 25.76 -24.79
C GLY A 56 5.90 25.94 -24.09
N THR A 57 5.18 24.88 -23.77
CA THR A 57 3.94 24.95 -22.98
C THR A 57 4.28 25.21 -21.52
N THR A 58 3.69 26.23 -20.92
CA THR A 58 3.87 26.56 -19.49
C THR A 58 2.84 25.84 -18.64
N LEU A 59 3.31 25.14 -17.62
CA LEU A 59 2.52 24.54 -16.56
C LEU A 59 2.56 25.43 -15.34
N THR A 60 1.42 25.58 -14.65
CA THR A 60 1.25 26.55 -13.57
C THR A 60 1.11 25.87 -12.21
N GLU A 61 1.25 26.66 -11.15
CA GLU A 61 0.94 26.22 -9.78
C GLU A 61 -0.50 25.72 -9.65
N ALA A 62 -1.46 26.35 -10.36
CA ALA A 62 -2.84 25.89 -10.36
C ALA A 62 -2.98 24.48 -10.97
N ASP A 63 -2.22 24.18 -12.02
CA ASP A 63 -2.18 22.82 -12.59
C ASP A 63 -1.59 21.82 -11.61
N LEU A 64 -0.48 22.20 -10.95
CA LEU A 64 0.18 21.34 -9.96
C LEU A 64 -0.72 21.05 -8.76
N VAL A 65 -1.41 22.05 -8.22
CA VAL A 65 -2.37 21.88 -7.12
C VAL A 65 -3.50 20.92 -7.50
N ARG A 66 -3.94 20.90 -8.76
CA ARG A 66 -4.94 19.91 -9.22
C ARG A 66 -4.41 18.49 -9.12
N GLU A 67 -3.16 18.28 -9.52
CA GLU A 67 -2.50 16.96 -9.40
C GLU A 67 -2.26 16.57 -7.94
N GLU A 68 -1.84 17.50 -7.10
CA GLU A 68 -1.71 17.27 -5.66
C GLU A 68 -3.03 16.79 -5.04
N TYR A 69 -4.16 17.40 -5.42
CA TYR A 69 -5.48 16.94 -4.99
C TYR A 69 -5.88 15.58 -5.58
N ALA A 70 -5.39 15.23 -6.76
CA ALA A 70 -5.68 13.93 -7.36
C ALA A 70 -4.94 12.80 -6.64
N ILE A 71 -3.66 12.99 -6.30
CA ILE A 71 -2.85 11.98 -5.62
C ILE A 71 -3.06 11.94 -4.11
N PHE A 72 -3.49 13.06 -3.50
CA PHE A 72 -3.76 13.17 -2.07
C PHE A 72 -5.13 13.82 -1.80
N PRO A 73 -6.23 13.09 -2.00
CA PRO A 73 -7.60 13.64 -1.87
C PRO A 73 -7.92 14.22 -0.48
N TYR A 74 -7.22 13.78 0.57
CA TYR A 74 -7.33 14.35 1.92
C TYR A 74 -7.13 15.88 1.93
N ALA A 75 -6.21 16.38 1.11
CA ALA A 75 -5.94 17.81 1.00
C ALA A 75 -7.16 18.65 0.58
N ARG A 76 -8.11 18.07 -0.17
CA ARG A 76 -9.37 18.76 -0.53
C ARG A 76 -10.25 19.07 0.66
N GLN A 77 -10.32 18.14 1.61
CA GLN A 77 -11.18 18.28 2.78
C GLN A 77 -10.59 19.28 3.79
N HIS A 78 -9.26 19.30 3.89
CA HIS A 78 -8.52 20.08 4.88
C HIS A 78 -7.86 21.32 4.32
N ASN A 79 -7.94 21.52 2.98
CA ASN A 79 -7.28 22.61 2.23
C ASN A 79 -5.78 22.75 2.53
N GLY A 80 -5.09 21.61 2.61
CA GLY A 80 -3.67 21.58 2.90
C GLY A 80 -3.10 20.17 2.93
N ILE A 81 -1.77 20.10 2.84
CA ILE A 81 -0.98 18.88 2.93
C ILE A 81 -0.16 18.92 4.22
N PRO A 82 -0.07 17.81 5.00
CA PRO A 82 0.87 17.71 6.12
C PRO A 82 2.28 18.10 5.67
N LYS A 83 2.95 18.99 6.40
CA LYS A 83 4.23 19.59 5.99
C LYS A 83 5.31 18.55 5.67
N GLU A 84 5.30 17.44 6.40
CA GLU A 84 6.23 16.33 6.22
C GLU A 84 6.04 15.61 4.86
N LEU A 85 4.81 15.63 4.32
CA LEU A 85 4.44 14.94 3.07
C LEU A 85 4.53 15.86 1.85
N VAL A 86 4.69 17.17 2.04
CA VAL A 86 4.74 18.14 0.92
C VAL A 86 5.77 17.77 -0.13
N PRO A 87 7.04 17.45 0.20
CA PRO A 87 8.05 17.12 -0.83
C PRO A 87 7.66 15.89 -1.66
N GLU A 88 7.12 14.86 -1.02
CA GLU A 88 6.74 13.62 -1.69
C GLU A 88 5.51 13.82 -2.59
N ILE A 89 4.45 14.43 -2.05
CA ILE A 89 3.19 14.64 -2.79
C ILE A 89 3.42 15.61 -3.95
N ARG A 90 4.11 16.73 -3.70
CA ARG A 90 4.40 17.73 -4.73
C ARG A 90 5.32 17.17 -5.82
N GLY A 91 6.34 16.40 -5.44
CA GLY A 91 7.21 15.71 -6.38
C GLY A 91 6.45 14.71 -7.25
N GLY A 92 5.57 13.90 -6.65
CA GLY A 92 4.70 12.97 -7.38
C GLY A 92 3.74 13.68 -8.33
N ALA A 93 3.09 14.76 -7.87
CA ALA A 93 2.19 15.59 -8.67
C ALA A 93 2.91 16.23 -9.87
N MET A 94 4.12 16.75 -9.66
CA MET A 94 4.93 17.31 -10.75
C MET A 94 5.27 16.27 -11.81
N GLN A 95 5.69 15.06 -11.39
CA GLN A 95 5.98 13.98 -12.34
C GLN A 95 4.72 13.61 -13.17
N MET A 96 3.56 13.56 -12.54
CA MET A 96 2.31 13.26 -13.23
C MET A 96 1.93 14.39 -14.20
N LEU A 97 1.98 15.63 -13.76
CA LEU A 97 1.65 16.80 -14.57
C LEU A 97 2.54 16.89 -15.83
N VAL A 98 3.84 16.66 -15.68
CA VAL A 98 4.79 16.62 -16.81
C VAL A 98 4.45 15.45 -17.74
N PHE A 99 4.20 14.27 -17.21
CA PHE A 99 3.84 13.10 -18.02
C PHE A 99 2.56 13.32 -18.81
N GLU A 100 1.52 13.89 -18.23
CA GLU A 100 0.24 14.18 -18.89
C GLU A 100 0.42 15.17 -20.04
N GLU A 101 1.19 16.25 -19.83
CA GLU A 101 1.50 17.18 -20.89
C GLU A 101 2.24 16.50 -22.05
N LEU A 102 3.24 15.66 -21.75
CA LEU A 102 3.96 14.90 -22.76
C LEU A 102 3.08 13.94 -23.55
N VAL A 103 2.17 13.22 -22.88
CA VAL A 103 1.21 12.32 -23.51
C VAL A 103 0.24 13.10 -24.41
N TYR A 104 -0.23 14.26 -23.95
CA TYR A 104 -1.10 15.12 -24.75
C TYR A 104 -0.39 15.62 -26.01
N GLN A 105 0.84 16.13 -25.89
CA GLN A 105 1.62 16.60 -27.03
C GLN A 105 1.90 15.46 -28.03
N GLU A 106 2.20 14.26 -27.56
CA GLU A 106 2.38 13.08 -28.40
C GLU A 106 1.07 12.69 -29.13
N ALA A 107 -0.08 12.79 -28.47
CA ALA A 107 -1.36 12.56 -29.14
C ALA A 107 -1.60 13.55 -30.26
N LEU A 108 -1.26 14.83 -30.07
CA LEU A 108 -1.33 15.87 -31.10
C LEU A 108 -0.32 15.62 -32.23
N HIS A 109 0.91 15.26 -31.89
CA HIS A 109 1.96 14.91 -32.85
C HIS A 109 1.52 13.74 -33.76
N ARG A 110 0.84 12.75 -33.18
CA ARG A 110 0.24 11.63 -33.94
C ARG A 110 -1.06 12.01 -34.68
N LYS A 111 -1.47 13.26 -34.65
CA LYS A 111 -2.70 13.76 -35.27
C LYS A 111 -3.96 13.00 -34.80
N MET A 112 -3.95 12.58 -33.53
CA MET A 112 -5.13 11.94 -32.94
C MET A 112 -6.27 12.95 -32.82
N THR A 113 -7.50 12.51 -33.04
CA THR A 113 -8.72 13.35 -32.99
C THR A 113 -9.76 12.68 -32.11
N VAL A 114 -10.62 13.51 -31.52
CA VAL A 114 -11.79 13.07 -30.75
C VAL A 114 -13.04 13.49 -31.52
N PRO A 115 -13.97 12.58 -31.87
CA PRO A 115 -15.23 12.96 -32.50
C PRO A 115 -16.03 13.92 -31.60
N PRO A 116 -16.65 14.97 -32.15
CA PRO A 116 -17.44 15.94 -31.39
C PRO A 116 -18.54 15.30 -30.53
N ALA A 117 -19.17 14.23 -31.02
CA ALA A 117 -20.18 13.49 -30.27
C ALA A 117 -19.64 12.88 -28.98
N LYS A 118 -18.32 12.48 -28.92
CA LYS A 118 -17.69 11.98 -27.70
C LYS A 118 -17.41 13.10 -26.71
N ILE A 119 -17.02 14.29 -27.18
CA ILE A 119 -16.81 15.47 -26.34
C ILE A 119 -18.15 15.85 -25.69
N HIS A 120 -19.21 15.97 -26.48
CA HIS A 120 -20.55 16.28 -25.96
C HIS A 120 -21.06 15.23 -24.96
N GLN A 121 -20.83 13.92 -25.23
CA GLN A 121 -21.23 12.87 -24.30
C GLN A 121 -20.44 12.96 -22.99
N ALA A 122 -19.15 13.30 -23.03
CA ALA A 122 -18.31 13.48 -21.86
C ALA A 122 -18.74 14.73 -21.06
N GLU A 123 -19.12 15.84 -21.74
CA GLU A 123 -19.70 17.03 -21.10
C GLU A 123 -20.98 16.66 -20.34
N LEU A 124 -21.92 15.95 -20.98
CA LEU A 124 -23.16 15.52 -20.34
C LEU A 124 -22.91 14.61 -19.13
N ASN A 125 -21.96 13.71 -19.26
CA ASN A 125 -21.59 12.82 -18.13
C ASN A 125 -20.95 13.61 -16.99
N PHE A 126 -20.11 14.58 -17.31
CA PHE A 126 -19.48 15.46 -16.31
C PHE A 126 -20.54 16.32 -15.61
N GLN A 127 -21.48 16.89 -16.34
CA GLN A 127 -22.58 17.67 -15.76
C GLN A 127 -23.41 16.85 -14.74
N LYS A 128 -23.61 15.55 -14.98
CA LYS A 128 -24.33 14.65 -14.07
C LYS A 128 -23.59 14.37 -12.75
N THR A 129 -22.32 14.73 -12.64
CA THR A 129 -21.57 14.57 -11.37
C THR A 129 -21.88 15.67 -10.35
N PHE A 130 -22.58 16.72 -10.76
CA PHE A 130 -23.04 17.79 -9.87
C PHE A 130 -24.41 17.45 -9.30
N ALA A 131 -24.64 17.90 -8.06
CA ALA A 131 -25.89 17.63 -7.36
C ALA A 131 -27.09 18.32 -8.01
N ASN A 132 -26.87 19.50 -8.60
CA ASN A 132 -27.89 20.31 -9.25
C ASN A 132 -27.27 21.19 -10.36
N PRO A 133 -28.09 21.79 -11.25
CA PRO A 133 -27.60 22.67 -12.31
C PRO A 133 -26.92 23.95 -11.80
N GLU A 134 -27.32 24.47 -10.66
CA GLU A 134 -26.75 25.66 -10.04
C GLU A 134 -25.30 25.45 -9.68
N ASP A 135 -24.95 24.29 -9.09
CA ASP A 135 -23.58 23.92 -8.75
C ASP A 135 -22.71 23.81 -10.01
N PHE A 136 -23.25 23.22 -11.08
CA PHE A 136 -22.56 23.16 -12.38
C PHE A 136 -22.32 24.56 -12.96
N ASN A 137 -23.31 25.45 -12.92
CA ASN A 137 -23.18 26.81 -13.42
C ASN A 137 -22.15 27.61 -12.58
N ALA A 138 -22.16 27.47 -11.24
CA ALA A 138 -21.17 28.09 -10.37
C ALA A 138 -19.76 27.60 -10.69
N PHE A 139 -19.60 26.30 -10.92
CA PHE A 139 -18.33 25.71 -11.36
C PHE A 139 -17.90 26.26 -12.73
N MET A 140 -18.80 26.35 -13.69
CA MET A 140 -18.51 26.92 -15.01
C MET A 140 -18.05 28.38 -14.93
N GLN A 141 -18.62 29.15 -14.04
CA GLN A 141 -18.22 30.56 -13.84
C GLN A 141 -16.82 30.63 -13.18
N SER A 142 -16.55 29.82 -12.16
CA SER A 142 -15.28 29.85 -11.43
C SER A 142 -14.11 29.34 -12.26
N GLU A 143 -14.28 28.24 -12.99
CA GLU A 143 -13.17 27.53 -13.66
C GLU A 143 -13.02 27.90 -15.15
N PHE A 144 -14.12 28.26 -15.81
CA PHE A 144 -14.17 28.48 -17.25
C PHE A 144 -14.74 29.85 -17.64
N HIS A 145 -14.98 30.74 -16.68
CA HIS A 145 -15.59 32.05 -16.92
C HIS A 145 -16.91 31.95 -17.73
N GLY A 146 -17.68 30.89 -17.52
CA GLY A 146 -18.89 30.58 -18.23
C GLY A 146 -18.69 30.04 -19.67
N SER A 147 -17.45 29.85 -20.12
CA SER A 147 -17.15 29.41 -21.49
C SER A 147 -17.26 27.90 -21.65
N ARG A 148 -18.25 27.43 -22.39
CA ARG A 148 -18.36 26.03 -22.82
C ARG A 148 -17.20 25.58 -23.70
N GLN A 149 -16.70 26.49 -24.55
CA GLN A 149 -15.55 26.17 -25.40
C GLN A 149 -14.33 25.75 -24.59
N LEU A 150 -14.01 26.48 -23.51
CA LEU A 150 -12.89 26.12 -22.62
C LEU A 150 -13.12 24.77 -21.93
N LEU A 151 -14.35 24.45 -21.55
CA LEU A 151 -14.69 23.13 -21.02
C LEU A 151 -14.48 22.04 -22.07
N ASP A 152 -14.98 22.26 -23.30
CA ASP A 152 -14.84 21.30 -24.40
C ASP A 152 -13.37 21.07 -24.76
N GLU A 153 -12.54 22.09 -24.78
CA GLU A 153 -11.09 22.00 -24.99
C GLU A 153 -10.42 21.16 -23.88
N LYS A 154 -10.82 21.36 -22.63
CA LYS A 154 -10.32 20.57 -21.50
C LYS A 154 -10.75 19.12 -21.59
N ILE A 155 -12.01 18.85 -21.94
CA ILE A 155 -12.54 17.51 -22.17
C ILE A 155 -11.83 16.84 -23.35
N GLN A 156 -11.66 17.54 -24.46
CA GLN A 156 -10.95 17.03 -25.64
C GLN A 156 -9.52 16.62 -25.29
N ARG A 157 -8.79 17.46 -24.54
CA ARG A 157 -7.45 17.16 -24.04
C ARG A 157 -7.44 15.86 -23.22
N SER A 158 -8.35 15.74 -22.27
CA SER A 158 -8.49 14.53 -21.45
C SER A 158 -8.73 13.27 -22.29
N LEU A 159 -9.67 13.35 -23.23
CA LEU A 159 -10.00 12.22 -24.11
C LEU A 159 -8.84 11.83 -25.05
N LEU A 160 -8.00 12.77 -25.48
CA LEU A 160 -6.78 12.49 -26.25
C LEU A 160 -5.74 11.76 -25.43
N ILE A 161 -5.50 12.20 -24.19
CA ILE A 161 -4.59 11.54 -23.23
C ILE A 161 -5.07 10.09 -22.99
N ASP A 162 -6.35 9.92 -22.67
CA ASP A 162 -6.95 8.59 -22.44
C ASP A 162 -6.82 7.69 -23.68
N ALA A 163 -7.06 8.23 -24.87
CA ALA A 163 -6.96 7.48 -26.10
C ALA A 163 -5.52 6.97 -26.36
N LEU A 164 -4.51 7.83 -26.13
CA LEU A 164 -3.12 7.44 -26.28
C LEU A 164 -2.70 6.41 -25.21
N LEU A 165 -3.05 6.63 -23.96
CA LEU A 165 -2.76 5.69 -22.87
C LEU A 165 -3.46 4.35 -23.07
N ARG A 166 -4.66 4.33 -23.65
CA ARG A 166 -5.36 3.09 -24.02
C ARG A 166 -4.58 2.30 -25.05
N ILE A 167 -4.04 2.97 -26.08
CA ILE A 167 -3.25 2.31 -27.14
C ILE A 167 -1.91 1.83 -26.61
N GLU A 168 -1.16 2.68 -25.92
CA GLU A 168 0.23 2.40 -25.55
C GLU A 168 0.36 1.56 -24.27
N VAL A 169 -0.62 1.63 -23.39
CA VAL A 169 -0.55 1.00 -22.07
C VAL A 169 -1.66 -0.03 -21.90
N GLN A 170 -2.94 0.37 -21.87
CA GLN A 170 -4.02 -0.52 -21.45
C GLN A 170 -4.21 -1.72 -22.38
N SER A 171 -4.27 -1.52 -23.71
CA SER A 171 -4.44 -2.61 -24.67
C SER A 171 -3.26 -3.58 -24.70
N ARG A 172 -2.07 -3.13 -24.27
CA ARG A 172 -0.84 -3.91 -24.25
C ARG A 172 -0.55 -4.54 -22.89
N SER A 173 -1.26 -4.13 -21.84
CA SER A 173 -1.05 -4.62 -20.47
C SER A 173 -1.87 -5.88 -20.14
N THR A 174 -2.75 -6.31 -21.03
CA THR A 174 -3.53 -7.55 -20.82
C THR A 174 -2.60 -8.73 -20.57
N VAL A 175 -2.94 -9.52 -19.57
CA VAL A 175 -2.23 -10.74 -19.19
C VAL A 175 -3.10 -11.93 -19.53
N SER A 176 -2.55 -12.85 -20.31
CA SER A 176 -3.25 -14.08 -20.68
C SER A 176 -3.22 -15.11 -19.54
N PRO A 177 -4.19 -16.05 -19.49
CA PRO A 177 -4.14 -17.16 -18.53
C PRO A 177 -2.84 -17.97 -18.58
N GLY A 178 -2.24 -18.09 -19.79
CA GLY A 178 -0.95 -18.77 -19.97
C GLY A 178 0.21 -18.03 -19.31
N GLU A 179 0.25 -16.68 -19.37
CA GLU A 179 1.26 -15.87 -18.67
C GLU A 179 1.12 -16.02 -17.16
N VAL A 180 -0.12 -16.05 -16.63
CA VAL A 180 -0.38 -16.26 -15.20
C VAL A 180 0.13 -17.62 -14.75
N ARG A 181 -0.18 -18.66 -15.51
CA ARG A 181 0.28 -20.03 -15.23
C ARG A 181 1.80 -20.14 -15.30
N ALA A 182 2.41 -19.60 -16.34
CA ALA A 182 3.87 -19.59 -16.49
C ALA A 182 4.57 -18.88 -15.34
N PHE A 183 4.01 -17.73 -14.87
CA PHE A 183 4.57 -17.04 -13.72
C PHE A 183 4.51 -17.88 -12.45
N TYR A 184 3.39 -18.54 -12.17
CA TYR A 184 3.25 -19.43 -11.03
C TYR A 184 4.30 -20.55 -11.07
N ASP A 185 4.40 -21.26 -12.19
CA ASP A 185 5.32 -22.38 -12.37
C ASP A 185 6.81 -21.99 -12.28
N GLN A 186 7.15 -20.77 -12.72
CA GLN A 186 8.53 -20.24 -12.69
C GLN A 186 8.94 -19.63 -11.36
N ASN A 187 8.00 -19.43 -10.43
CA ASN A 187 8.26 -18.78 -9.16
C ASN A 187 7.73 -19.59 -7.95
N PRO A 188 8.07 -20.88 -7.81
CA PRO A 188 7.49 -21.75 -6.77
C PRO A 188 7.76 -21.21 -5.35
N ASP A 189 8.90 -20.57 -5.11
CA ASP A 189 9.26 -20.03 -3.80
C ASP A 189 8.29 -18.93 -3.31
N ARG A 190 7.57 -18.25 -4.21
CA ARG A 190 6.60 -17.22 -3.87
C ARG A 190 5.28 -17.78 -3.37
N PHE A 191 5.02 -19.04 -3.64
CA PHE A 191 3.78 -19.73 -3.32
C PHE A 191 3.98 -20.78 -2.22
N ARG A 192 5.20 -20.86 -1.66
CA ARG A 192 5.45 -21.73 -0.51
C ARG A 192 4.76 -21.18 0.75
N ILE A 193 4.08 -22.08 1.41
CA ILE A 193 3.56 -21.87 2.76
C ILE A 193 4.60 -22.45 3.72
N PRO A 194 5.31 -21.63 4.51
CA PRO A 194 6.25 -22.16 5.48
C PRO A 194 5.51 -22.91 6.58
N GLU A 195 6.09 -24.01 7.05
CA GLU A 195 5.64 -24.65 8.30
C GLU A 195 5.71 -23.62 9.42
N SER A 196 4.60 -23.41 10.13
CA SER A 196 4.50 -22.40 11.18
C SER A 196 3.57 -22.83 12.30
N TYR A 197 3.83 -22.23 13.47
CA TYR A 197 3.08 -22.50 14.68
C TYR A 197 2.50 -21.21 15.25
N ILE A 198 1.28 -21.29 15.79
CA ILE A 198 0.67 -20.28 16.67
C ILE A 198 0.66 -20.91 18.06
N PHE A 199 1.21 -20.21 19.03
CA PHE A 199 1.39 -20.78 20.35
C PHE A 199 1.38 -19.68 21.44
N GLN A 200 1.35 -20.12 22.68
CA GLN A 200 1.51 -19.29 23.88
C GLN A 200 2.63 -19.83 24.74
N THR A 201 3.24 -18.96 25.54
CA THR A 201 4.34 -19.28 26.43
C THR A 201 4.06 -18.85 27.86
N ILE A 202 4.54 -19.64 28.82
CA ILE A 202 4.81 -19.23 30.20
C ILE A 202 6.29 -19.47 30.40
N THR A 203 7.05 -18.42 30.65
CA THR A 203 8.52 -18.46 30.70
C THR A 203 9.03 -18.04 32.05
N VAL A 204 9.93 -18.84 32.59
CA VAL A 204 10.74 -18.52 33.79
C VAL A 204 12.13 -18.13 33.32
N LEU A 205 12.51 -16.87 33.53
CA LEU A 205 13.81 -16.34 33.18
C LEU A 205 14.86 -16.69 34.22
N VAL A 206 16.06 -17.04 33.76
CA VAL A 206 17.23 -17.25 34.60
C VAL A 206 18.28 -16.21 34.20
N PRO A 207 19.01 -15.58 35.17
CA PRO A 207 20.01 -14.55 34.82
C PRO A 207 21.10 -15.05 33.88
N ASP A 208 21.62 -14.19 33.00
CA ASP A 208 22.66 -14.52 32.00
C ASP A 208 23.92 -15.19 32.57
N LYS A 209 24.23 -15.00 33.84
CA LYS A 209 25.36 -15.57 34.53
C LYS A 209 24.92 -16.34 35.76
N ALA A 210 23.83 -17.09 35.62
CA ALA A 210 23.27 -17.87 36.73
C ALA A 210 24.25 -18.94 37.23
N THR A 211 24.25 -19.12 38.54
CA THR A 211 24.90 -20.28 39.16
C THR A 211 24.09 -21.55 38.86
N ALA A 212 24.71 -22.72 39.00
CA ALA A 212 24.03 -24.00 38.85
C ALA A 212 22.78 -24.12 39.77
N GLU A 213 22.85 -23.52 40.96
CA GLU A 213 21.70 -23.49 41.87
C GLU A 213 20.56 -22.62 41.36
N GLN A 214 20.85 -21.44 40.82
CA GLN A 214 19.81 -20.56 40.21
C GLN A 214 19.16 -21.19 38.97
N VAL A 215 19.93 -21.90 38.16
CA VAL A 215 19.38 -22.68 37.03
C VAL A 215 18.44 -23.77 37.52
N LYS A 216 18.81 -24.47 38.57
CA LYS A 216 18.01 -25.51 39.21
C LYS A 216 16.71 -24.92 39.79
N GLU A 217 16.81 -23.81 40.53
CA GLU A 217 15.66 -23.09 41.10
C GLU A 217 14.69 -22.62 40.00
N GLY A 218 15.19 -22.06 38.86
CA GLY A 218 14.38 -21.67 37.73
C GLY A 218 13.60 -22.84 37.13
N ARG A 219 14.29 -23.99 36.98
CA ARG A 219 13.65 -25.21 36.50
C ARG A 219 12.56 -25.72 37.47
N GLU A 220 12.86 -25.80 38.77
CA GLU A 220 11.92 -26.24 39.79
C GLU A 220 10.69 -25.33 39.85
N ARG A 221 10.87 -24.01 39.64
CA ARG A 221 9.77 -23.07 39.55
C ARG A 221 8.89 -23.37 38.35
N ALA A 222 9.46 -23.55 37.15
CA ALA A 222 8.69 -23.89 35.95
C ALA A 222 7.97 -25.23 36.09
N GLU A 223 8.59 -26.23 36.68
CA GLU A 223 7.99 -27.54 36.98
C GLU A 223 6.84 -27.43 37.97
N LYS A 224 6.89 -26.50 38.93
CA LYS A 224 5.82 -26.22 39.89
C LYS A 224 4.59 -25.54 39.20
N GLU A 225 4.83 -24.71 38.19
CA GLU A 225 3.79 -24.02 37.43
C GLU A 225 3.11 -24.93 36.38
N LEU A 226 3.78 -26.00 35.97
CA LEU A 226 3.31 -26.90 34.91
C LEU A 226 1.93 -27.53 35.15
N PRO A 227 1.57 -28.00 36.38
CA PRO A 227 0.23 -28.56 36.63
C PRO A 227 -0.88 -27.55 36.41
N GLU A 228 -0.70 -26.28 36.78
CA GLU A 228 -1.68 -25.22 36.59
C GLU A 228 -1.79 -24.87 35.09
N ALA A 229 -0.68 -24.77 34.36
CA ALA A 229 -0.65 -24.59 32.92
C ALA A 229 -1.40 -25.71 32.16
N ARG A 230 -1.24 -26.96 32.58
CA ARG A 230 -1.95 -28.12 32.02
C ARG A 230 -3.45 -28.18 32.38
N ALA A 231 -3.84 -27.55 33.49
CA ALA A 231 -5.24 -27.45 33.87
C ALA A 231 -6.01 -26.47 32.98
N ALA A 232 -5.34 -25.47 32.38
CA ALA A 232 -5.94 -24.53 31.43
C ALA A 232 -6.41 -25.27 30.16
N LYS A 233 -7.72 -25.24 29.88
CA LYS A 233 -8.33 -25.96 28.76
C LYS A 233 -8.43 -25.11 27.50
N THR A 234 -8.48 -23.80 27.66
CA THR A 234 -8.62 -22.83 26.57
C THR A 234 -7.35 -21.98 26.43
N ASN A 235 -7.22 -21.29 25.31
CA ASN A 235 -6.15 -20.32 25.08
C ASN A 235 -6.26 -19.13 26.06
N ASP A 236 -7.48 -18.72 26.36
CA ASP A 236 -7.75 -17.60 27.28
C ASP A 236 -7.35 -17.97 28.71
N GLU A 237 -7.69 -19.18 29.18
CA GLU A 237 -7.27 -19.64 30.53
C GLU A 237 -5.76 -19.73 30.66
N PHE A 238 -5.07 -20.25 29.63
CA PHE A 238 -3.60 -20.29 29.59
C PHE A 238 -3.02 -18.89 29.52
N GLY A 239 -3.64 -18.00 28.74
CA GLY A 239 -3.22 -16.60 28.59
C GLY A 239 -3.30 -15.82 29.89
N LEU A 240 -4.41 -15.92 30.63
CA LEU A 240 -4.58 -15.30 31.95
C LEU A 240 -3.54 -15.82 32.96
N LEU A 241 -3.19 -17.10 32.87
CA LEU A 241 -2.12 -17.65 33.69
C LEU A 241 -0.76 -17.07 33.27
N ALA A 242 -0.48 -16.99 31.97
CA ALA A 242 0.76 -16.42 31.43
C ALA A 242 0.94 -14.94 31.87
N GLU A 243 -0.13 -14.14 31.80
CA GLU A 243 -0.12 -12.76 32.29
C GLU A 243 0.29 -12.66 33.76
N LYS A 244 -0.17 -13.61 34.56
CA LYS A 244 0.04 -13.63 36.01
C LYS A 244 1.44 -14.11 36.43
N ILE A 245 2.01 -15.14 35.75
CA ILE A 245 3.19 -15.86 36.25
C ILE A 245 4.40 -15.86 35.31
N SER A 246 4.25 -15.50 34.03
CA SER A 246 5.38 -15.44 33.09
C SER A 246 6.31 -14.27 33.40
N ASP A 247 7.60 -14.50 33.25
CA ASP A 247 8.64 -13.46 33.48
C ASP A 247 8.97 -12.69 32.20
N ASP A 248 8.60 -13.21 31.02
CA ASP A 248 8.93 -12.58 29.74
C ASP A 248 7.98 -11.44 29.34
N ASP A 249 8.38 -10.67 28.33
CA ASP A 249 7.59 -9.53 27.83
C ASP A 249 6.29 -9.97 27.14
N TYR A 250 6.16 -11.24 26.73
CA TYR A 250 4.94 -11.75 26.11
C TYR A 250 3.79 -11.90 27.10
N ARG A 251 4.05 -11.86 28.42
CA ARG A 251 3.00 -11.89 29.44
C ARG A 251 1.91 -10.85 29.23
N VAL A 252 2.27 -9.61 28.79
CA VAL A 252 1.30 -8.53 28.55
C VAL A 252 0.39 -8.78 27.33
N MET A 253 0.73 -9.78 26.55
CA MET A 253 -0.04 -10.30 25.43
C MET A 253 -0.54 -11.72 25.70
N GLU A 254 -0.75 -12.07 26.98
CA GLU A 254 -1.23 -13.40 27.38
C GLU A 254 -0.31 -14.55 26.88
N GLY A 255 1.00 -14.28 26.80
CA GLY A 255 1.98 -15.21 26.26
C GLY A 255 1.86 -15.50 24.77
N GLN A 256 1.03 -14.76 24.01
CA GLN A 256 0.70 -15.09 22.62
C GLN A 256 1.83 -14.78 21.65
N HIS A 257 2.12 -15.76 20.80
CA HIS A 257 2.95 -15.62 19.60
C HIS A 257 2.09 -15.77 18.35
N LYS A 258 2.25 -14.84 17.42
CA LYS A 258 1.61 -14.92 16.09
C LYS A 258 2.16 -16.12 15.33
N SER A 259 1.55 -16.42 14.16
CA SER A 259 2.07 -17.46 13.25
C SER A 259 3.57 -17.26 13.01
N THR A 260 4.37 -18.12 13.61
CA THR A 260 5.84 -18.05 13.59
C THR A 260 6.39 -19.22 12.77
N PRO A 261 7.11 -18.94 11.67
CA PRO A 261 7.74 -19.96 10.85
C PRO A 261 8.76 -20.76 11.63
N VAL A 262 8.86 -22.06 11.32
CA VAL A 262 9.85 -22.99 11.93
C VAL A 262 11.28 -22.44 11.87
N SER A 263 11.63 -21.74 10.80
CA SER A 263 12.97 -21.14 10.63
C SER A 263 13.30 -20.02 11.64
N GLN A 264 12.32 -19.52 12.37
CA GLN A 264 12.47 -18.46 13.38
C GLN A 264 12.38 -19.02 14.81
N LEU A 265 12.12 -20.31 14.97
CA LEU A 265 11.97 -20.97 16.26
C LEU A 265 13.26 -21.72 16.68
N PRO A 266 13.57 -21.74 17.97
CA PRO A 266 14.65 -22.58 18.50
C PRO A 266 14.40 -24.07 18.20
N PRO A 267 15.46 -24.87 17.92
CA PRO A 267 15.31 -26.29 17.58
C PRO A 267 14.55 -27.10 18.63
N ASP A 268 14.76 -26.80 19.92
CA ASP A 268 14.09 -27.51 21.02
C ASP A 268 12.59 -27.25 21.06
N VAL A 269 12.17 -26.00 20.76
CA VAL A 269 10.76 -25.61 20.62
C VAL A 269 10.13 -26.34 19.43
N VAL A 270 10.81 -26.36 18.27
CA VAL A 270 10.33 -27.07 17.07
C VAL A 270 10.19 -28.57 17.34
N SER A 271 11.17 -29.18 18.00
CA SER A 271 11.14 -30.61 18.34
C SER A 271 9.98 -30.96 19.28
N THR A 272 9.63 -30.02 20.15
CA THR A 272 8.52 -30.14 21.08
C THR A 272 7.19 -30.03 20.32
N PHE A 273 7.00 -28.98 19.50
CA PHE A 273 5.75 -28.81 18.75
C PHE A 273 5.44 -29.94 17.78
N ARG A 274 6.44 -30.58 17.19
CA ARG A 274 6.25 -31.73 16.28
C ARG A 274 5.63 -32.94 16.98
N LYS A 275 5.67 -33.01 18.30
CA LYS A 275 5.09 -34.07 19.12
C LYS A 275 3.71 -33.71 19.68
N MET A 276 3.31 -32.43 19.55
CA MET A 276 2.09 -31.89 20.14
C MET A 276 0.97 -31.74 19.13
N LYS A 277 -0.24 -31.80 19.63
CA LYS A 277 -1.45 -31.43 18.90
C LYS A 277 -1.96 -30.06 19.35
N PRO A 278 -2.67 -29.31 18.50
CA PRO A 278 -3.32 -28.08 18.92
C PRO A 278 -4.18 -28.28 20.17
N GLY A 279 -4.01 -27.39 21.13
CA GLY A 279 -4.63 -27.43 22.44
C GLY A 279 -3.77 -28.09 23.53
N GLU A 280 -2.70 -28.80 23.19
CA GLU A 280 -1.83 -29.43 24.19
C GLU A 280 -0.83 -28.45 24.79
N VAL A 281 -0.45 -28.73 26.04
CA VAL A 281 0.60 -28.04 26.81
C VAL A 281 1.82 -28.96 26.94
N SER A 282 3.00 -28.44 26.66
CA SER A 282 4.26 -29.19 26.70
C SER A 282 4.70 -29.55 28.14
N ASP A 283 5.76 -30.35 28.26
CA ASP A 283 6.61 -30.33 29.42
C ASP A 283 7.43 -29.02 29.45
N VAL A 284 8.17 -28.79 30.53
CA VAL A 284 9.11 -27.66 30.61
C VAL A 284 10.24 -27.84 29.58
N VAL A 285 10.35 -26.87 28.67
CA VAL A 285 11.39 -26.83 27.62
C VAL A 285 12.47 -25.85 28.05
N HIS A 286 13.72 -26.26 27.99
CA HIS A 286 14.86 -25.39 28.25
C HIS A 286 15.32 -24.74 26.93
N VAL A 287 15.18 -23.43 26.83
CA VAL A 287 15.52 -22.66 25.65
C VAL A 287 16.57 -21.60 26.03
N GLY A 288 17.80 -21.82 25.65
CA GLY A 288 18.89 -20.90 26.05
C GLY A 288 19.05 -20.84 27.56
N GLN A 289 18.64 -19.74 28.17
CA GLN A 289 18.69 -19.53 29.65
C GLN A 289 17.29 -19.46 30.27
N GLU A 290 16.28 -19.98 29.57
CA GLU A 290 14.89 -19.88 29.96
C GLU A 290 14.27 -21.27 30.11
N PHE A 291 13.34 -21.39 31.03
CA PHE A 291 12.48 -22.57 31.15
C PHE A 291 11.08 -22.19 30.74
N THR A 292 10.60 -22.74 29.62
CA THR A 292 9.35 -22.32 29.00
C THR A 292 8.36 -23.47 28.94
N ILE A 293 7.11 -23.22 29.32
CA ILE A 293 5.95 -24.08 29.10
C ILE A 293 5.24 -23.56 27.87
N LEU A 294 5.06 -24.43 26.87
CA LEU A 294 4.47 -24.10 25.59
C LEU A 294 3.02 -24.63 25.50
N ARG A 295 2.11 -23.80 25.00
CA ARG A 295 0.80 -24.26 24.55
C ARG A 295 0.71 -24.12 23.03
N LEU A 296 0.48 -25.22 22.33
CA LEU A 296 0.28 -25.19 20.88
C LEU A 296 -1.16 -24.81 20.56
N ASN A 297 -1.38 -23.66 19.92
CA ASN A 297 -2.72 -23.19 19.54
C ASN A 297 -3.11 -23.63 18.11
N ALA A 298 -2.18 -23.53 17.15
CA ALA A 298 -2.39 -24.00 15.79
C ALA A 298 -1.07 -24.41 15.13
N HIS A 299 -1.15 -25.30 14.15
CA HIS A 299 -0.06 -25.74 13.30
C HIS A 299 -0.48 -25.61 11.84
N THR A 300 0.29 -24.86 11.07
CA THR A 300 0.18 -24.80 9.61
C THR A 300 1.31 -25.63 9.03
N PRO A 301 1.04 -26.76 8.38
CA PRO A 301 2.09 -27.57 7.75
C PRO A 301 2.71 -26.84 6.57
N ALA A 302 3.96 -27.16 6.26
CA ALA A 302 4.59 -26.71 5.03
C ALA A 302 3.76 -27.14 3.82
N GLY A 303 3.61 -26.26 2.86
CA GLY A 303 2.81 -26.52 1.68
C GLY A 303 3.09 -25.55 0.55
N GLU A 304 2.18 -25.52 -0.39
CA GLU A 304 2.18 -24.61 -1.53
C GLU A 304 0.75 -24.10 -1.76
N GLU A 305 0.62 -22.79 -1.99
CA GLU A 305 -0.65 -22.22 -2.42
C GLU A 305 -1.03 -22.77 -3.79
N LYS A 306 -2.20 -23.36 -3.91
CA LYS A 306 -2.65 -23.94 -5.17
C LYS A 306 -2.90 -22.86 -6.22
N PHE A 307 -2.51 -23.13 -7.45
CA PHE A 307 -2.72 -22.20 -8.57
C PHE A 307 -4.16 -21.70 -8.67
N ASP A 308 -5.13 -22.58 -8.48
CA ASP A 308 -6.55 -22.21 -8.57
C ASP A 308 -7.00 -21.20 -7.52
N ASP A 309 -6.37 -21.23 -6.35
CA ASP A 309 -6.69 -20.33 -5.24
C ASP A 309 -6.09 -18.92 -5.48
N VAL A 310 -4.92 -18.83 -6.13
CA VAL A 310 -4.19 -17.59 -6.31
C VAL A 310 -4.32 -16.96 -7.70
N LYS A 311 -4.77 -17.69 -8.72
CA LYS A 311 -4.75 -17.27 -10.14
C LYS A 311 -5.42 -15.94 -10.42
N ALA A 312 -6.55 -15.65 -9.76
CA ALA A 312 -7.29 -14.39 -10.00
C ALA A 312 -6.52 -13.18 -9.44
N GLN A 313 -6.01 -13.30 -8.22
CA GLN A 313 -5.19 -12.27 -7.59
C GLN A 313 -3.87 -12.08 -8.36
N LEU A 314 -3.23 -13.17 -8.75
CA LEU A 314 -1.99 -13.16 -9.52
C LEU A 314 -2.16 -12.50 -10.89
N ALA A 315 -3.26 -12.78 -11.60
CA ALA A 315 -3.59 -12.13 -12.86
C ALA A 315 -3.70 -10.59 -12.69
N THR A 316 -4.40 -10.14 -11.65
CA THR A 316 -4.53 -8.71 -11.33
C THR A 316 -3.17 -8.07 -11.02
N GLN A 317 -2.33 -8.73 -10.22
CA GLN A 317 -0.99 -8.24 -9.88
C GLN A 317 -0.07 -8.15 -11.10
N LEU A 318 -0.09 -9.16 -11.95
CA LEU A 318 0.71 -9.19 -13.18
C LEU A 318 0.26 -8.12 -14.18
N GLN A 319 -1.05 -7.94 -14.34
CA GLN A 319 -1.59 -6.87 -15.18
C GLN A 319 -1.20 -5.48 -14.66
N GLN A 320 -1.31 -5.25 -13.36
CA GLN A 320 -0.88 -3.98 -12.75
C GLN A 320 0.61 -3.73 -12.96
N ARG A 321 1.45 -4.75 -12.75
CA ARG A 321 2.89 -4.67 -13.00
C ARG A 321 3.20 -4.31 -14.45
N LYS A 322 2.55 -4.99 -15.41
CA LYS A 322 2.72 -4.74 -16.85
C LYS A 322 2.25 -3.34 -17.24
N THR A 323 1.13 -2.89 -16.68
CA THR A 323 0.62 -1.51 -16.83
C THR A 323 1.64 -0.49 -16.36
N ASN A 324 2.17 -0.66 -15.15
CA ASN A 324 3.18 0.27 -14.58
C ASN A 324 4.47 0.29 -15.41
N GLN A 325 4.94 -0.86 -15.87
CA GLN A 325 6.12 -0.97 -16.73
C GLN A 325 5.93 -0.27 -18.07
N LEU A 326 4.78 -0.48 -18.73
CA LEU A 326 4.48 0.17 -20.01
C LEU A 326 4.35 1.68 -19.86
N ARG A 327 3.72 2.13 -18.77
CA ARG A 327 3.60 3.56 -18.46
C ARG A 327 4.97 4.20 -18.21
N ALA A 328 5.82 3.57 -17.40
CA ALA A 328 7.18 4.05 -17.12
C ALA A 328 8.04 4.10 -18.40
N SER A 329 7.92 3.08 -19.27
CA SER A 329 8.61 3.05 -20.56
C SER A 329 8.13 4.16 -21.50
N LEU A 330 6.81 4.42 -21.52
CA LEU A 330 6.24 5.53 -22.30
C LEU A 330 6.75 6.87 -21.78
N ASP A 331 6.70 7.11 -20.46
CA ASP A 331 7.19 8.35 -19.84
C ASP A 331 8.67 8.58 -20.17
N GLN A 332 9.51 7.57 -19.97
CA GLN A 332 10.93 7.64 -20.30
C GLN A 332 11.16 8.01 -21.78
N LYS A 333 10.42 7.35 -22.69
CA LYS A 333 10.54 7.63 -24.13
C LYS A 333 10.14 9.06 -24.47
N LEU A 334 9.04 9.57 -23.91
CA LEU A 334 8.55 10.93 -24.19
C LEU A 334 9.49 11.99 -23.61
N ARG A 335 10.04 11.78 -22.41
CA ARG A 335 11.01 12.69 -21.79
C ARG A 335 12.32 12.80 -22.58
N GLN A 336 12.78 11.72 -23.22
CA GLN A 336 14.01 11.74 -24.03
C GLN A 336 13.93 12.68 -25.25
N SER A 337 12.72 12.92 -25.77
CA SER A 337 12.49 13.78 -26.94
C SER A 337 11.99 15.19 -26.57
N ALA A 338 11.75 15.46 -25.29
CA ALA A 338 11.16 16.68 -24.81
C ALA A 338 12.18 17.64 -24.20
N LYS A 339 11.94 18.96 -24.38
CA LYS A 339 12.63 20.01 -23.63
C LYS A 339 11.81 20.33 -22.39
N ILE A 340 12.31 19.92 -21.22
CA ILE A 340 11.69 20.17 -19.92
C ILE A 340 12.54 21.18 -19.16
N GLU A 341 11.92 22.29 -18.77
CA GLU A 341 12.54 23.39 -18.03
C GLU A 341 11.77 23.56 -16.72
N GLU A 342 12.43 23.40 -15.59
CA GLU A 342 11.91 23.74 -14.27
C GLU A 342 12.50 25.08 -13.84
N PRO A 343 11.70 26.03 -13.30
CA PRO A 343 12.16 27.37 -12.93
C PRO A 343 13.09 27.38 -11.71
#